data_8abb7c79ea9802b84212ae52fe1f7a5c
#
_entry.id   8abb7c79ea9802b84212ae52fe1f7a5c
#
_cell.length_a   1.000
_cell.length_b   1.000
_cell.length_c   1.000
_cell.angle_alpha   90.00
_cell.angle_beta   90.00
_cell.angle_gamma   90.00
#
_symmetry.space_group_name_H-M   'P 1'
#
loop_
_entity.id
_entity.type
_entity.pdbx_description
1 polymer ?
#
loop_
_entity_poly.entity_id
_entity_poly.type
_entity_poly.pdbx_seq_one_letter_code
_entity_poly.pdbx_strand_id
1 'polypeptide(L)'
;MDWGKAPADPKNPGPNEWNTVHSIAISKDRKLYVVDRGHRRMQVFDENGKFLTMWTTGVNSSPYYHFITTDQTIWVGDGGTNRILKYDLDGHYLYGWGNGGAQVGGLRPGQFSGPHQLTTDQDGNLYVAEVFAGRVTKFRPKPGADPARLVGQEQRYSATPTND
;
A
#
# COMPACT_ATOMS: atom_id res chain seq x y z
N MET A 1 -12.30 14.29 -15.95
CA MET A 1 -12.01 15.18 -14.81
C MET A 1 -10.66 14.79 -14.24
N ASP A 2 -9.80 15.74 -14.00
CA ASP A 2 -8.50 15.59 -13.36
C ASP A 2 -8.41 16.49 -12.13
N TRP A 3 -7.65 16.08 -11.14
CA TRP A 3 -7.39 16.87 -9.95
C TRP A 3 -5.97 16.65 -9.43
N GLY A 4 -5.49 17.63 -8.70
CA GLY A 4 -4.14 17.63 -8.15
C GLY A 4 -3.21 18.57 -8.89
N LYS A 5 -2.16 18.95 -8.19
CA LYS A 5 -1.11 19.85 -8.68
C LYS A 5 0.20 19.59 -7.96
N ALA A 6 1.30 20.11 -8.50
CA ALA A 6 2.54 20.20 -7.76
C ALA A 6 2.38 21.15 -6.55
N PRO A 7 3.09 20.92 -5.43
CA PRO A 7 2.99 21.76 -4.25
C PRO A 7 3.51 23.17 -4.53
N ALA A 8 2.79 24.17 -4.02
CA ALA A 8 3.22 25.56 -4.04
C ALA A 8 4.44 25.78 -3.12
N ASP A 9 4.46 25.11 -1.98
CA ASP A 9 5.61 24.98 -1.09
C ASP A 9 6.00 23.51 -0.92
N PRO A 10 7.10 23.05 -1.54
CA PRO A 10 7.54 21.66 -1.43
C PRO A 10 7.85 21.18 0.00
N LYS A 11 8.10 22.11 0.93
CA LYS A 11 8.37 21.79 2.34
C LYS A 11 7.10 21.65 3.17
N ASN A 12 5.99 22.21 2.70
CA ASN A 12 4.70 22.18 3.40
C ASN A 12 3.55 21.92 2.43
N PRO A 13 3.50 20.74 1.79
CA PRO A 13 2.49 20.43 0.79
C PRO A 13 1.10 20.30 1.41
N GLY A 14 0.15 21.04 0.88
CA GLY A 14 -1.25 21.00 1.27
C GLY A 14 -2.00 19.77 0.73
N PRO A 15 -3.33 19.70 1.02
CA PRO A 15 -4.21 18.75 0.36
C PRO A 15 -4.18 18.91 -1.15
N ASN A 16 -4.31 17.77 -1.87
CA ASN A 16 -4.35 17.75 -3.34
C ASN A 16 -3.07 18.27 -4.02
N GLU A 17 -1.99 18.40 -3.27
CA GLU A 17 -0.65 18.68 -3.77
C GLU A 17 0.22 17.43 -3.70
N TRP A 18 0.99 17.14 -4.75
CA TRP A 18 1.61 15.84 -4.97
C TRP A 18 3.11 15.92 -5.26
N ASN A 19 3.81 14.92 -4.72
CA ASN A 19 5.17 14.60 -5.16
C ASN A 19 5.28 13.09 -5.38
N THR A 20 5.20 12.66 -6.63
CA THR A 20 5.22 11.26 -7.03
C THR A 20 3.96 10.51 -6.58
N VAL A 21 2.83 10.76 -7.22
CA VAL A 21 1.64 9.89 -7.15
C VAL A 21 2.04 8.50 -7.63
N HIS A 22 1.82 7.47 -6.81
CA HIS A 22 2.42 6.16 -7.09
C HIS A 22 1.43 5.01 -7.21
N SER A 23 0.44 4.91 -6.34
CA SER A 23 -0.61 3.91 -6.43
C SER A 23 -1.95 4.47 -5.96
N ILE A 24 -3.03 3.85 -6.42
CA ILE A 24 -4.41 4.23 -6.08
C ILE A 24 -5.24 2.97 -5.88
N ALA A 25 -6.12 2.97 -4.87
CA ALA A 25 -7.12 1.94 -4.62
C ALA A 25 -8.43 2.57 -4.17
N ILE A 26 -9.53 1.84 -4.35
CA ILE A 26 -10.86 2.28 -3.94
C ILE A 26 -11.42 1.34 -2.86
N SER A 27 -12.02 1.91 -1.80
CA SER A 27 -12.70 1.17 -0.75
C SER A 27 -14.16 0.84 -1.11
N LYS A 28 -14.79 0.00 -0.32
CA LYS A 28 -16.20 -0.38 -0.49
C LYS A 28 -17.16 0.83 -0.45
N ASP A 29 -16.87 1.80 0.39
CA ASP A 29 -17.60 3.06 0.52
C ASP A 29 -17.19 4.13 -0.50
N ARG A 30 -16.51 3.69 -1.59
CA ARG A 30 -16.14 4.48 -2.76
C ARG A 30 -15.19 5.65 -2.47
N LYS A 31 -14.37 5.54 -1.44
CA LYS A 31 -13.27 6.47 -1.18
C LYS A 31 -12.01 6.02 -1.92
N LEU A 32 -11.33 6.96 -2.53
CA LEU A 32 -10.07 6.77 -3.24
C LEU A 32 -8.90 7.04 -2.29
N TYR A 33 -8.05 6.06 -2.13
CA TYR A 33 -6.81 6.13 -1.35
C TYR A 33 -5.65 6.25 -2.33
N VAL A 34 -4.88 7.32 -2.23
CA VAL A 34 -3.82 7.65 -3.19
C VAL A 34 -2.51 7.83 -2.46
N VAL A 35 -1.51 7.06 -2.86
CA VAL A 35 -0.16 7.18 -2.33
C VAL A 35 0.55 8.39 -2.92
N ASP A 36 0.94 9.33 -2.06
CA ASP A 36 1.84 10.42 -2.33
C ASP A 36 3.23 10.06 -1.79
N ARG A 37 3.97 9.28 -2.58
CA ARG A 37 5.23 8.67 -2.16
C ARG A 37 6.27 9.68 -1.72
N GLY A 38 6.44 10.73 -2.49
CA GLY A 38 7.46 11.74 -2.22
C GLY A 38 7.21 12.53 -0.93
N HIS A 39 5.95 12.64 -0.51
CA HIS A 39 5.58 13.25 0.77
C HIS A 39 5.31 12.22 1.88
N ARG A 40 5.51 10.92 1.62
CA ARG A 40 5.38 9.83 2.62
C ARG A 40 4.00 9.80 3.28
N ARG A 41 2.95 9.94 2.47
CA ARG A 41 1.58 10.05 2.96
C ARG A 41 0.59 9.35 2.04
N MET A 42 -0.57 9.08 2.59
CA MET A 42 -1.80 8.71 1.90
C MET A 42 -2.73 9.92 1.89
N GLN A 43 -3.30 10.24 0.75
CA GLN A 43 -4.40 11.19 0.65
C GLN A 43 -5.68 10.45 0.26
N VAL A 44 -6.81 10.84 0.85
CA VAL A 44 -8.11 10.19 0.67
C VAL A 44 -9.10 11.17 0.06
N PHE A 45 -9.80 10.71 -0.96
CA PHE A 45 -10.78 11.51 -1.71
C PHE A 45 -12.09 10.74 -1.84
N ASP A 46 -13.18 11.45 -2.09
CA ASP A 46 -14.38 10.82 -2.64
C ASP A 46 -14.21 10.52 -4.14
N GLU A 47 -15.16 9.82 -4.72
CA GLU A 47 -15.13 9.44 -6.14
C GLU A 47 -15.19 10.63 -7.12
N ASN A 48 -15.55 11.81 -6.65
CA ASN A 48 -15.59 13.05 -7.44
C ASN A 48 -14.31 13.89 -7.31
N GLY A 49 -13.30 13.38 -6.59
CA GLY A 49 -12.02 14.04 -6.39
C GLY A 49 -12.02 15.10 -5.29
N LYS A 50 -13.06 15.15 -4.44
CA LYS A 50 -13.06 16.01 -3.27
C LYS A 50 -12.15 15.42 -2.19
N PHE A 51 -11.21 16.20 -1.71
CA PHE A 51 -10.34 15.82 -0.61
C PHE A 51 -11.13 15.57 0.68
N LEU A 52 -10.85 14.47 1.36
CA LEU A 52 -11.48 14.07 2.61
C LEU A 52 -10.51 14.16 3.79
N THR A 53 -9.37 13.47 3.69
CA THR A 53 -8.35 13.42 4.73
C THR A 53 -7.00 12.99 4.18
N MET A 54 -5.97 13.06 5.00
CA MET A 54 -4.65 12.49 4.71
C MET A 54 -3.93 12.10 5.99
N TRP A 55 -3.01 11.15 5.88
CA TRP A 55 -2.19 10.69 6.99
C TRP A 55 -0.80 10.26 6.52
N THR A 56 0.18 10.36 7.42
CA THR A 56 1.56 9.98 7.13
C THR A 56 1.76 8.48 7.23
N THR A 57 2.58 7.92 6.35
CA THR A 57 3.04 6.52 6.45
C THR A 57 4.29 6.35 7.32
N GLY A 58 4.86 7.45 7.80
CA GLY A 58 5.99 7.48 8.72
C GLY A 58 7.24 8.17 8.16
N VAL A 59 8.13 8.61 9.07
CA VAL A 59 9.29 9.47 8.73
C VAL A 59 10.29 8.82 7.75
N ASN A 60 10.47 7.50 7.84
CA ASN A 60 11.39 6.76 6.98
C ASN A 60 10.65 5.94 5.90
N SER A 61 9.34 6.15 5.76
CA SER A 61 8.52 5.46 4.80
C SER A 61 8.81 5.94 3.37
N SER A 62 8.66 5.04 2.43
CA SER A 62 8.52 5.32 1.01
C SER A 62 7.50 4.33 0.47
N PRO A 63 6.21 4.64 0.59
CA PRO A 63 5.15 3.73 0.17
C PRO A 63 5.16 3.62 -1.34
N TYR A 64 5.37 2.40 -1.86
CA TYR A 64 5.39 2.17 -3.30
C TYR A 64 4.03 1.73 -3.82
N TYR A 65 3.44 0.77 -3.16
CA TYR A 65 2.19 0.18 -3.59
C TYR A 65 1.27 -0.06 -2.40
N HIS A 66 -0.02 0.01 -2.64
CA HIS A 66 -1.00 -0.43 -1.67
C HIS A 66 -2.20 -1.06 -2.38
N PHE A 67 -2.92 -1.87 -1.65
CA PHE A 67 -4.24 -2.34 -2.02
C PHE A 67 -5.15 -2.43 -0.79
N ILE A 68 -6.44 -2.43 -1.03
CA ILE A 68 -7.46 -2.59 0.00
C ILE A 68 -8.01 -4.00 -0.09
N THR A 69 -8.05 -4.67 1.04
CA THR A 69 -8.54 -6.04 1.15
C THR A 69 -10.05 -6.10 1.33
N THR A 70 -10.63 -7.27 1.14
CA THR A 70 -12.08 -7.49 1.29
C THR A 70 -12.58 -7.19 2.71
N ASP A 71 -11.73 -7.31 3.73
CA ASP A 71 -11.98 -6.90 5.12
C ASP A 71 -11.73 -5.41 5.39
N GLN A 72 -11.53 -4.62 4.32
CA GLN A 72 -11.33 -3.17 4.35
C GLN A 72 -10.13 -2.74 5.18
N THR A 73 -9.02 -3.46 5.08
CA THR A 73 -7.72 -3.03 5.56
C THR A 73 -6.80 -2.67 4.39
N ILE A 74 -5.85 -1.78 4.63
CA ILE A 74 -4.89 -1.30 3.63
C ILE A 74 -3.56 -1.99 3.88
N TRP A 75 -3.02 -2.65 2.86
CA TRP A 75 -1.68 -3.21 2.90
C TRP A 75 -0.75 -2.42 1.98
N VAL A 76 0.40 -2.04 2.51
CA VAL A 76 1.37 -1.15 1.86
C VAL A 76 2.71 -1.87 1.72
N GLY A 77 3.25 -1.89 0.51
CA GLY A 77 4.65 -2.21 0.25
C GLY A 77 5.49 -0.96 0.48
N ASP A 78 6.29 -0.94 1.53
CA ASP A 78 7.11 0.21 1.90
C ASP A 78 8.59 -0.05 1.61
N GLY A 79 9.07 0.56 0.53
CA GLY A 79 10.48 0.45 0.13
C GLY A 79 11.43 1.27 1.00
N GLY A 80 10.94 2.27 1.73
CA GLY A 80 11.78 3.07 2.64
C GLY A 80 12.21 2.29 3.87
N THR A 81 11.27 1.58 4.50
CA THR A 81 11.53 0.75 5.68
C THR A 81 11.79 -0.72 5.33
N ASN A 82 11.62 -1.11 4.07
CA ASN A 82 11.69 -2.51 3.62
C ASN A 82 10.72 -3.42 4.38
N ARG A 83 9.48 -2.97 4.51
CA ARG A 83 8.42 -3.67 5.25
C ARG A 83 7.13 -3.75 4.46
N ILE A 84 6.30 -4.70 4.85
CA ILE A 84 4.88 -4.74 4.50
C ILE A 84 4.12 -4.20 5.70
N LEU A 85 3.32 -3.16 5.50
CA LEU A 85 2.61 -2.44 6.56
C LEU A 85 1.10 -2.61 6.40
N LYS A 86 0.38 -2.71 7.50
CA LYS A 86 -1.10 -2.80 7.55
C LYS A 86 -1.67 -1.60 8.29
N TYR A 87 -2.68 -0.99 7.72
CA TYR A 87 -3.45 0.11 8.29
C TYR A 87 -4.95 -0.19 8.20
N ASP A 88 -5.74 0.45 9.05
CA ASP A 88 -7.17 0.60 8.81
C ASP A 88 -7.45 1.71 7.77
N LEU A 89 -8.73 1.92 7.44
CA LEU A 89 -9.12 2.95 6.47
C LEU A 89 -8.94 4.38 7.01
N ASP A 90 -8.80 4.56 8.32
CA ASP A 90 -8.57 5.87 8.96
C ASP A 90 -7.07 6.18 9.09
N GLY A 91 -6.21 5.24 8.69
CA GLY A 91 -4.76 5.42 8.69
C GLY A 91 -4.08 5.04 10.00
N HIS A 92 -4.78 4.36 10.93
CA HIS A 92 -4.13 3.82 12.11
C HIS A 92 -3.28 2.60 11.73
N TYR A 93 -2.03 2.62 12.17
CA TYR A 93 -1.12 1.49 11.98
C TYR A 93 -1.57 0.30 12.83
N LEU A 94 -1.82 -0.83 12.18
CA LEU A 94 -2.28 -2.06 12.84
C LEU A 94 -1.16 -3.08 13.01
N TYR A 95 -0.37 -3.29 11.96
CA TYR A 95 0.65 -4.32 11.94
C TYR A 95 1.68 -4.07 10.84
N GLY A 96 2.83 -4.69 10.95
CA GLY A 96 3.82 -4.73 9.87
C GLY A 96 4.92 -5.73 10.15
N TRP A 97 5.48 -6.25 9.10
CA TRP A 97 6.54 -7.24 9.15
C TRP A 97 7.57 -7.02 8.04
N GLY A 98 8.65 -7.75 8.13
CA GLY A 98 9.81 -7.53 7.28
C GLY A 98 10.80 -6.55 7.90
N ASN A 99 12.00 -6.62 7.43
CA ASN A 99 13.08 -5.70 7.74
C ASN A 99 14.02 -5.59 6.53
N GLY A 100 14.74 -4.48 6.44
CA GLY A 100 15.81 -4.33 5.48
C GLY A 100 16.95 -5.30 5.82
N GLY A 101 17.29 -6.17 4.88
CA GLY A 101 18.50 -6.98 5.00
C GLY A 101 19.73 -6.19 4.57
N ALA A 102 20.85 -6.35 5.28
CA ALA A 102 22.14 -5.95 4.74
C ALA A 102 22.39 -6.78 3.47
N GLN A 103 22.80 -6.12 2.40
CA GLN A 103 23.02 -6.74 1.08
C GLN A 103 24.20 -7.73 1.04
N VAL A 104 24.97 -7.83 2.12
CA VAL A 104 26.13 -8.70 2.21
C VAL A 104 25.68 -10.11 2.59
N GLY A 105 25.79 -11.04 1.66
CA GLY A 105 25.44 -12.44 1.88
C GLY A 105 24.04 -12.88 1.48
N GLY A 106 23.26 -11.99 0.83
CA GLY A 106 21.89 -12.27 0.35
C GLY A 106 20.82 -12.00 1.39
N LEU A 107 19.57 -11.90 0.91
CA LEU A 107 18.39 -11.65 1.75
C LEU A 107 17.89 -12.97 2.36
N ARG A 108 17.66 -12.95 3.67
CA ARG A 108 17.04 -14.08 4.40
C ARG A 108 15.52 -14.05 4.25
N PRO A 109 14.81 -15.15 4.50
CA PRO A 109 13.35 -15.14 4.55
C PRO A 109 12.81 -14.06 5.49
N GLY A 110 11.86 -13.25 5.01
CA GLY A 110 11.29 -12.11 5.74
C GLY A 110 12.11 -10.83 5.68
N GLN A 111 13.22 -10.82 4.95
CA GLN A 111 13.94 -9.60 4.60
C GLN A 111 13.55 -9.14 3.20
N PHE A 112 13.31 -7.85 3.05
CA PHE A 112 12.97 -7.23 1.77
C PHE A 112 14.04 -6.23 1.31
N SER A 113 14.07 -6.01 -0.01
CA SER A 113 14.85 -4.94 -0.63
C SER A 113 14.00 -4.25 -1.69
N GLY A 114 13.31 -3.19 -1.25
CA GLY A 114 12.36 -2.43 -2.06
C GLY A 114 11.09 -3.24 -2.41
N PRO A 115 10.27 -3.67 -1.43
CA PRO A 115 8.98 -4.30 -1.71
C PRO A 115 8.09 -3.29 -2.43
N HIS A 116 7.83 -3.56 -3.71
CA HIS A 116 7.23 -2.59 -4.61
C HIS A 116 5.79 -2.93 -4.98
N GLN A 117 5.53 -4.16 -5.41
CA GLN A 117 4.21 -4.64 -5.79
C GLN A 117 3.84 -5.85 -4.95
N LEU A 118 2.58 -5.91 -4.56
CA LEU A 118 2.02 -6.98 -3.75
C LEU A 118 0.79 -7.57 -4.44
N THR A 119 0.59 -8.87 -4.34
CA THR A 119 -0.67 -9.51 -4.70
C THR A 119 -0.85 -10.80 -3.92
N THR A 120 -2.09 -11.27 -3.80
CA THR A 120 -2.43 -12.55 -3.16
C THR A 120 -3.13 -13.48 -4.13
N ASP A 121 -2.91 -14.78 -3.99
CA ASP A 121 -3.70 -15.79 -4.70
C ASP A 121 -4.90 -16.26 -3.84
N GLN A 122 -5.73 -17.13 -4.41
CA GLN A 122 -6.93 -17.65 -3.73
C GLN A 122 -6.62 -18.50 -2.50
N ASP A 123 -5.41 -19.06 -2.39
CA ASP A 123 -4.95 -19.84 -1.24
C ASP A 123 -4.40 -18.93 -0.11
N GLY A 124 -4.42 -17.61 -0.30
CA GLY A 124 -3.89 -16.62 0.66
C GLY A 124 -2.36 -16.50 0.63
N ASN A 125 -1.69 -17.02 -0.38
CA ASN A 125 -0.26 -16.79 -0.54
C ASN A 125 -0.03 -15.34 -0.97
N LEU A 126 0.96 -14.68 -0.36
CA LEU A 126 1.40 -13.35 -0.73
C LEU A 126 2.59 -13.44 -1.69
N TYR A 127 2.54 -12.69 -2.76
CA TYR A 127 3.64 -12.47 -3.69
C TYR A 127 4.12 -11.05 -3.58
N VAL A 128 5.44 -10.87 -3.50
CA VAL A 128 6.08 -9.57 -3.35
C VAL A 128 7.12 -9.41 -4.46
N ALA A 129 6.94 -8.40 -5.30
CA ALA A 129 7.99 -7.98 -6.25
C ALA A 129 8.92 -6.99 -5.54
N GLU A 130 10.22 -7.28 -5.55
CA GLU A 130 11.26 -6.52 -4.87
C GLU A 130 12.21 -5.89 -5.90
N VAL A 131 12.12 -4.56 -6.06
CA VAL A 131 12.81 -3.87 -7.17
C VAL A 131 14.33 -3.84 -7.02
N PHE A 132 14.85 -3.69 -5.80
CA PHE A 132 16.29 -3.64 -5.61
C PHE A 132 16.94 -5.02 -5.49
N ALA A 133 16.17 -6.05 -5.14
CA ALA A 133 16.62 -7.43 -5.10
C ALA A 133 16.49 -8.14 -6.45
N GLY A 134 15.71 -7.56 -7.40
CA GLY A 134 15.47 -8.17 -8.71
C GLY A 134 14.77 -9.53 -8.62
N ARG A 135 13.84 -9.71 -7.66
CA ARG A 135 13.19 -11.00 -7.42
C ARG A 135 11.70 -10.86 -7.11
N VAL A 136 10.98 -11.97 -7.21
CA VAL A 136 9.64 -12.14 -6.65
C VAL A 136 9.71 -13.20 -5.55
N THR A 137 9.18 -12.85 -4.37
CA THR A 137 9.15 -13.75 -3.22
C THR A 137 7.72 -14.18 -2.93
N LYS A 138 7.49 -15.50 -2.78
CA LYS A 138 6.21 -16.09 -2.35
C LYS A 138 6.26 -16.40 -0.86
N PHE A 139 5.27 -15.94 -0.12
CA PHE A 139 5.03 -16.28 1.29
C PHE A 139 3.74 -17.08 1.40
N ARG A 140 3.79 -18.15 2.20
CA ARG A 140 2.62 -19.00 2.49
C ARG A 140 2.14 -18.76 3.92
N PRO A 141 0.83 -18.73 4.17
CA PRO A 141 0.30 -18.78 5.52
C PRO A 141 0.87 -19.97 6.27
N LYS A 142 1.30 -19.76 7.51
CA LYS A 142 1.69 -20.89 8.37
C LYS A 142 0.44 -21.52 8.98
N PRO A 143 0.38 -22.85 9.16
CA PRO A 143 -0.68 -23.49 9.93
C PRO A 143 -0.81 -22.84 11.31
N GLY A 144 -2.03 -22.48 11.71
CA GLY A 144 -2.32 -21.81 12.98
C GLY A 144 -1.87 -20.35 13.05
N ALA A 145 -1.53 -19.71 11.93
CA ALA A 145 -1.25 -18.29 11.92
C ALA A 145 -2.49 -17.47 12.31
N ASP A 146 -2.25 -16.38 13.04
CA ASP A 146 -3.30 -15.43 13.40
C ASP A 146 -3.87 -14.77 12.11
N PRO A 147 -5.17 -14.98 11.80
CA PRO A 147 -5.79 -14.40 10.59
C PRO A 147 -5.65 -12.88 10.49
N ALA A 148 -5.61 -12.16 11.62
CA ALA A 148 -5.47 -10.72 11.65
C ALA A 148 -4.09 -10.24 11.12
N ARG A 149 -3.11 -11.14 11.07
CA ARG A 149 -1.75 -10.87 10.58
C ARG A 149 -1.49 -11.37 9.17
N LEU A 150 -2.45 -12.08 8.58
CA LEU A 150 -2.34 -12.51 7.19
C LEU A 150 -2.75 -11.39 6.25
N VAL A 151 -2.12 -11.35 5.09
CA VAL A 151 -2.53 -10.44 4.02
C VAL A 151 -3.80 -10.98 3.39
N GLY A 152 -4.89 -10.23 3.50
CA GLY A 152 -6.18 -10.61 2.96
C GLY A 152 -6.24 -10.52 1.44
N GLN A 153 -7.33 -11.00 0.86
CA GLN A 153 -7.59 -10.88 -0.57
C GLN A 153 -7.81 -9.43 -0.97
N GLU A 154 -7.18 -9.03 -2.06
CA GLU A 154 -7.43 -7.72 -2.66
C GLU A 154 -8.89 -7.58 -3.04
N GLN A 155 -9.51 -6.46 -2.70
CA GLN A 155 -10.86 -6.16 -3.13
C GLN A 155 -10.87 -5.89 -4.63
N ARG A 156 -11.64 -6.68 -5.36
CA ARG A 156 -11.89 -6.49 -6.79
C ARG A 156 -13.37 -6.19 -6.99
N TYR A 157 -13.64 -5.17 -7.77
CA TYR A 157 -15.00 -4.87 -8.22
C TYR A 157 -15.23 -5.63 -9.52
N SER A 158 -16.13 -6.59 -9.52
CA SER A 158 -16.68 -7.09 -10.77
C SER A 158 -17.60 -6.01 -11.32
N ALA A 159 -17.35 -5.53 -12.51
CA ALA A 159 -18.39 -4.86 -13.28
C ALA A 159 -19.48 -5.91 -13.52
N THR A 160 -20.58 -5.85 -12.79
CA THR A 160 -21.81 -6.54 -13.21
C THR A 160 -22.24 -5.79 -14.46
N PRO A 161 -22.33 -6.43 -15.65
CA PRO A 161 -22.91 -5.78 -16.80
C PRO A 161 -24.33 -5.38 -16.39
N THR A 162 -24.60 -4.09 -16.29
CA THR A 162 -25.97 -3.61 -16.28
C THR A 162 -26.49 -3.90 -17.67
N ASN A 163 -27.35 -4.89 -17.81
CA ASN A 163 -28.15 -5.07 -19.02
C ASN A 163 -29.13 -3.89 -19.03
N ASP A 164 -28.71 -2.78 -19.64
CA ASP A 164 -29.59 -1.74 -20.12
C ASP A 164 -30.00 -2.04 -21.56
#